data_343213a171edbb7152f100e2311dc888
#
_entry.id   343213a171edbb7152f100e2311dc888
#
_cell.length_a   1.000
_cell.length_b   1.000
_cell.length_c   1.000
_cell.angle_alpha   90.00
_cell.angle_beta   90.00
_cell.angle_gamma   90.00
#
_symmetry.space_group_name_H-M   'P 1'
#
loop_
_entity.id
_entity.type
_entity.pdbx_description
1 polymer ?
#
loop_
_entity_poly.entity_id
_entity_poly.type
_entity_poly.pdbx_seq_one_letter_code
_entity_poly.pdbx_strand_id
1 'polypeptide(L)'
;MKWKILSDIWKLFFPPCCVLCGRRLVGSEEHLCLRCLVRLPRTRLHLRKDNIVEKNFWGKFPVKRATAYFRYAKGNDVSRLVYELKYYGNWRLGTFLGKCVANELLPDDFFRGIDYIVPVPLHKKKEKE
;
A
#
# COMPACT_ATOMS: atom_id res chain seq x y z
N MET A 1 -28.01 -17.36 -1.34
CA MET A 1 -28.82 -16.10 -1.33
C MET A 1 -28.95 -15.50 0.06
N LYS A 2 -29.18 -16.26 1.13
CA LYS A 2 -29.37 -15.77 2.53
C LYS A 2 -28.11 -15.06 3.12
N TRP A 3 -26.90 -15.46 2.78
CA TRP A 3 -25.66 -14.85 3.30
C TRP A 3 -25.38 -13.44 2.79
N LYS A 4 -25.83 -13.09 1.57
CA LYS A 4 -25.71 -11.71 1.05
C LYS A 4 -26.60 -10.73 1.83
N ILE A 5 -27.83 -11.13 2.11
CA ILE A 5 -28.80 -10.29 2.82
C ILE A 5 -28.31 -9.97 4.24
N LEU A 6 -27.77 -10.97 4.96
CA LEU A 6 -27.18 -10.77 6.29
C LEU A 6 -25.94 -9.85 6.25
N SER A 7 -25.09 -9.99 5.23
CA SER A 7 -23.93 -9.11 5.04
C SER A 7 -24.34 -7.67 4.71
N ASP A 8 -25.44 -7.49 3.98
CA ASP A 8 -25.91 -6.17 3.58
C ASP A 8 -26.61 -5.46 4.77
N ILE A 9 -27.36 -6.20 5.60
CA ILE A 9 -27.91 -5.70 6.86
C ILE A 9 -26.77 -5.31 7.84
N TRP A 10 -25.71 -6.15 7.95
CA TRP A 10 -24.55 -5.85 8.79
C TRP A 10 -23.81 -4.59 8.34
N LYS A 11 -23.66 -4.38 7.03
CA LYS A 11 -23.08 -3.16 6.44
C LYS A 11 -23.93 -1.91 6.67
N LEU A 12 -25.22 -2.07 6.90
CA LEU A 12 -26.11 -0.95 7.23
C LEU A 12 -25.81 -0.39 8.62
N PHE A 13 -25.57 -1.29 9.60
CA PHE A 13 -25.25 -0.91 10.98
C PHE A 13 -23.76 -0.61 11.19
N PHE A 14 -22.87 -1.29 10.44
CA PHE A 14 -21.40 -1.15 10.50
C PHE A 14 -20.82 -0.90 9.11
N PRO A 15 -21.07 0.29 8.54
CA PRO A 15 -20.57 0.58 7.21
C PRO A 15 -19.03 0.61 7.20
N PRO A 16 -18.39 0.12 6.13
CA PRO A 16 -16.95 0.24 6.01
C PRO A 16 -16.55 1.72 6.00
N CYS A 17 -15.56 2.05 6.81
CA CYS A 17 -15.06 3.42 6.96
C CYS A 17 -13.62 3.54 6.47
N CYS A 18 -13.27 4.72 5.99
CA CYS A 18 -11.92 5.06 5.56
C CYS A 18 -10.96 5.00 6.76
N VAL A 19 -9.90 4.21 6.64
CA VAL A 19 -8.87 4.02 7.68
C VAL A 19 -8.22 5.34 8.12
N LEU A 20 -8.13 6.33 7.24
CA LEU A 20 -7.49 7.62 7.55
C LEU A 20 -8.45 8.66 8.15
N CYS A 21 -9.63 8.84 7.58
CA CYS A 21 -10.51 9.93 7.98
C CYS A 21 -11.82 9.47 8.67
N GLY A 22 -12.06 8.16 8.78
CA GLY A 22 -13.26 7.62 9.40
C GLY A 22 -14.55 7.79 8.57
N ARG A 23 -14.51 8.47 7.42
CA ARG A 23 -15.68 8.67 6.55
C ARG A 23 -16.17 7.32 6.02
N ARG A 24 -17.48 7.14 5.94
CA ARG A 24 -18.10 6.00 5.28
C ARG A 24 -17.62 5.89 3.83
N LEU A 25 -17.20 4.70 3.44
CA LEU A 25 -16.80 4.39 2.07
C LEU A 25 -18.03 4.22 1.18
N VAL A 26 -17.93 4.66 -0.07
CA VAL A 26 -19.05 4.63 -1.03
C VAL A 26 -18.60 4.01 -2.35
N GLY A 27 -19.54 3.37 -3.03
CA GLY A 27 -19.31 2.77 -4.36
C GLY A 27 -18.18 1.74 -4.33
N SER A 28 -17.14 1.97 -5.11
CA SER A 28 -15.97 1.10 -5.26
C SER A 28 -14.82 1.42 -4.30
N GLU A 29 -15.03 2.36 -3.35
CA GLU A 29 -14.02 2.65 -2.33
C GLU A 29 -13.85 1.44 -1.40
N GLU A 30 -12.62 0.99 -1.22
CA GLU A 30 -12.31 -0.11 -0.31
C GLU A 30 -11.66 0.48 0.96
N HIS A 31 -10.52 0.27 1.39
CA HIS A 31 -9.92 0.70 2.66
C HIS A 31 -9.76 2.23 2.83
N LEU A 32 -9.64 2.95 1.73
CA LEU A 32 -9.45 4.41 1.72
C LEU A 32 -10.50 5.07 0.81
N CYS A 33 -11.02 6.21 1.26
CA CYS A 33 -11.82 7.04 0.39
C CYS A 33 -10.95 7.72 -0.68
N LEU A 34 -11.53 8.03 -1.82
CA LEU A 34 -10.83 8.66 -2.95
C LEU A 34 -10.08 9.94 -2.52
N ARG A 35 -10.70 10.78 -1.68
CA ARG A 35 -10.07 11.98 -1.16
C ARG A 35 -8.77 11.70 -0.40
N CYS A 36 -8.78 10.71 0.49
CA CYS A 36 -7.57 10.32 1.24
C CYS A 36 -6.54 9.69 0.33
N LEU A 37 -6.95 8.81 -0.58
CA LEU A 37 -6.06 8.13 -1.52
C LEU A 37 -5.29 9.12 -2.42
N VAL A 38 -5.97 10.16 -2.92
CA VAL A 38 -5.36 11.20 -3.77
C VAL A 38 -4.40 12.10 -2.99
N ARG A 39 -4.69 12.35 -1.71
CA ARG A 39 -3.84 13.20 -0.84
C ARG A 39 -2.57 12.52 -0.34
N LEU A 40 -2.46 11.19 -0.45
CA LEU A 40 -1.26 10.50 -0.02
C LEU A 40 -0.02 11.02 -0.78
N PRO A 41 1.08 11.31 -0.06
CA PRO A 41 2.29 11.89 -0.64
C PRO A 41 3.07 10.83 -1.45
N ARG A 42 2.68 10.65 -2.72
CA ARG A 42 3.37 9.76 -3.65
C ARG A 42 4.67 10.39 -4.12
N THR A 43 5.72 9.60 -4.20
CA THR A 43 7.05 10.10 -4.60
C THR A 43 7.22 10.22 -6.11
N ARG A 44 6.60 9.30 -6.87
CA ARG A 44 6.77 9.13 -8.32
C ARG A 44 8.24 9.00 -8.75
N LEU A 45 9.08 8.49 -7.86
CA LEU A 45 10.51 8.31 -8.15
C LEU A 45 10.79 7.26 -9.23
N HIS A 46 9.86 6.32 -9.45
CA HIS A 46 9.96 5.32 -10.53
C HIS A 46 10.05 5.95 -11.92
N LEU A 47 9.52 7.17 -12.13
CA LEU A 47 9.60 7.91 -13.39
C LEU A 47 10.96 8.56 -13.64
N ARG A 48 11.85 8.56 -12.65
CA ARG A 48 13.17 9.21 -12.71
C ARG A 48 14.28 8.18 -12.63
N LYS A 49 15.16 8.17 -13.61
CA LYS A 49 16.44 7.47 -13.51
C LYS A 49 17.36 8.19 -12.52
N ASP A 50 18.24 7.44 -11.88
CA ASP A 50 19.21 7.98 -10.92
C ASP A 50 18.54 8.74 -9.77
N ASN A 51 17.37 8.25 -9.34
CA ASN A 51 16.62 8.85 -8.26
C ASN A 51 17.33 8.64 -6.92
N ILE A 52 16.90 9.38 -5.89
CA ILE A 52 17.53 9.35 -4.56
C ILE A 52 17.55 7.97 -3.91
N VAL A 53 16.57 7.10 -4.22
CA VAL A 53 16.54 5.73 -3.69
C VAL A 53 17.61 4.89 -4.35
N GLU A 54 17.78 4.98 -5.68
CA GLU A 54 18.83 4.29 -6.44
C GLU A 54 20.22 4.72 -5.99
N LYS A 55 20.43 6.02 -5.75
CA LYS A 55 21.71 6.57 -5.27
C LYS A 55 22.14 5.99 -3.92
N ASN A 56 21.22 5.60 -3.05
CA ASN A 56 21.56 4.97 -1.77
C ASN A 56 22.27 3.61 -1.91
N PHE A 57 22.16 2.97 -3.08
CA PHE A 57 22.81 1.69 -3.39
C PHE A 57 24.12 1.84 -4.14
N TRP A 58 24.44 3.03 -4.67
CA TRP A 58 25.66 3.26 -5.43
C TRP A 58 26.90 2.93 -4.61
N GLY A 59 27.84 2.21 -5.24
CA GLY A 59 29.06 1.75 -4.58
C GLY A 59 28.90 0.59 -3.61
N LYS A 60 27.66 0.15 -3.34
CA LYS A 60 27.38 -1.00 -2.44
C LYS A 60 27.09 -2.27 -3.21
N PHE A 61 26.13 -2.22 -4.14
CA PHE A 61 25.81 -3.30 -5.05
C PHE A 61 25.02 -2.78 -6.25
N PRO A 62 25.05 -3.50 -7.39
CA PRO A 62 24.35 -3.07 -8.59
C PRO A 62 22.84 -3.22 -8.43
N VAL A 63 22.12 -2.11 -8.51
CA VAL A 63 20.66 -2.06 -8.54
C VAL A 63 20.22 -1.51 -9.88
N LYS A 64 19.38 -2.25 -10.60
CA LYS A 64 18.88 -1.82 -11.90
C LYS A 64 17.89 -0.66 -11.76
N ARG A 65 16.94 -0.77 -10.81
CA ARG A 65 15.96 0.25 -10.49
C ARG A 65 15.57 0.14 -9.02
N ALA A 66 15.30 1.28 -8.39
CA ALA A 66 14.76 1.33 -7.04
C ALA A 66 13.77 2.48 -6.92
N THR A 67 12.74 2.29 -6.12
CA THR A 67 11.73 3.32 -5.86
C THR A 67 11.17 3.21 -4.45
N ALA A 68 10.57 4.28 -3.97
CA ALA A 68 9.73 4.30 -2.79
C ALA A 68 8.38 4.89 -3.20
N TYR A 69 7.29 4.22 -2.88
CA TYR A 69 5.97 4.64 -3.34
C TYR A 69 5.45 5.88 -2.60
N PHE A 70 5.59 5.90 -1.28
CA PHE A 70 5.16 7.01 -0.45
C PHE A 70 6.33 7.71 0.23
N ARG A 71 6.16 9.02 0.49
CA ARG A 71 7.01 9.77 1.37
C ARG A 71 6.54 9.59 2.81
N TYR A 72 7.34 8.88 3.60
CA TYR A 72 7.09 8.71 5.02
C TYR A 72 7.56 9.94 5.82
N ALA A 73 6.71 10.41 6.72
CA ALA A 73 7.08 11.35 7.78
C ALA A 73 6.31 11.00 9.06
N LYS A 74 6.92 11.20 10.21
CA LYS A 74 6.27 10.92 11.49
C LYS A 74 4.99 11.77 11.62
N GLY A 75 3.87 11.11 11.93
CA GLY A 75 2.58 11.78 12.12
C GLY A 75 1.79 12.07 10.84
N ASN A 76 2.32 11.78 9.64
CA ASN A 76 1.54 11.91 8.42
C ASN A 76 0.62 10.71 8.17
N ASP A 77 -0.26 10.83 7.17
CA ASP A 77 -1.21 9.77 6.79
C ASP A 77 -0.53 8.45 6.44
N VAL A 78 0.67 8.49 5.84
CA VAL A 78 1.45 7.28 5.52
C VAL A 78 1.91 6.58 6.80
N SER A 79 2.33 7.33 7.83
CA SER A 79 2.70 6.71 9.11
C SER A 79 1.53 5.98 9.75
N ARG A 80 0.31 6.52 9.65
CA ARG A 80 -0.92 5.86 10.13
C ARG A 80 -1.21 4.57 9.38
N LEU A 81 -1.08 4.56 8.05
CA LEU A 81 -1.22 3.34 7.25
C LEU A 81 -0.19 2.27 7.63
N VAL A 82 1.06 2.67 7.89
CA VAL A 82 2.11 1.74 8.35
C VAL A 82 1.77 1.17 9.73
N TYR A 83 1.20 1.96 10.62
CA TYR A 83 0.73 1.49 11.94
C TYR A 83 -0.40 0.46 11.80
N GLU A 84 -1.39 0.72 10.94
CA GLU A 84 -2.48 -0.22 10.65
C GLU A 84 -1.95 -1.58 10.17
N LEU A 85 -0.97 -1.56 9.27
CA LEU A 85 -0.36 -2.78 8.73
C LEU A 85 0.47 -3.54 9.78
N LYS A 86 1.24 -2.81 10.60
CA LYS A 86 2.21 -3.44 11.52
C LYS A 86 1.61 -3.91 12.84
N TYR A 87 0.61 -3.20 13.35
CA TYR A 87 0.13 -3.39 14.72
C TYR A 87 -1.32 -3.84 14.82
N TYR A 88 -2.13 -3.59 13.78
CA TYR A 88 -3.53 -4.01 13.76
C TYR A 88 -3.80 -5.18 12.81
N GLY A 89 -2.76 -5.76 12.22
CA GLY A 89 -2.88 -6.94 11.35
C GLY A 89 -3.76 -6.74 10.11
N ASN A 90 -3.94 -5.50 9.66
CA ASN A 90 -4.81 -5.18 8.52
C ASN A 90 -4.14 -5.55 7.18
N TRP A 91 -3.93 -6.86 6.96
CA TRP A 91 -3.30 -7.37 5.74
C TRP A 91 -4.09 -7.01 4.46
N ARG A 92 -5.42 -6.87 4.56
CA ARG A 92 -6.27 -6.47 3.42
C ARG A 92 -5.93 -5.06 2.93
N LEU A 93 -5.66 -4.13 3.85
CA LEU A 93 -5.11 -2.82 3.51
C LEU A 93 -3.77 -2.95 2.78
N GLY A 94 -2.91 -3.88 3.19
CA GLY A 94 -1.63 -4.16 2.51
C GLY A 94 -1.86 -4.62 1.07
N THR A 95 -2.78 -5.55 0.85
CA THR A 95 -3.15 -6.02 -0.49
C THR A 95 -3.70 -4.87 -1.36
N PHE A 96 -4.56 -4.03 -0.79
CA PHE A 96 -5.09 -2.85 -1.49
C PHE A 96 -3.98 -1.88 -1.90
N LEU A 97 -3.09 -1.54 -0.98
CA LEU A 97 -1.94 -0.65 -1.27
C LEU A 97 -0.99 -1.29 -2.29
N GLY A 98 -0.76 -2.59 -2.21
CA GLY A 98 0.03 -3.34 -3.20
C GLY A 98 -0.55 -3.25 -4.60
N LYS A 99 -1.87 -3.38 -4.75
CA LYS A 99 -2.56 -3.15 -6.03
C LYS A 99 -2.37 -1.71 -6.54
N CYS A 100 -2.45 -0.71 -5.66
CA CYS A 100 -2.20 0.68 -6.03
C CYS A 100 -0.76 0.88 -6.55
N VAL A 101 0.22 0.27 -5.88
CA VAL A 101 1.64 0.29 -6.33
C VAL A 101 1.79 -0.39 -7.68
N ALA A 102 1.25 -1.59 -7.85
CA ALA A 102 1.33 -2.34 -9.09
C ALA A 102 0.72 -1.57 -10.27
N ASN A 103 -0.47 -1.02 -10.09
CA ASN A 103 -1.15 -0.23 -11.12
C ASN A 103 -0.38 1.03 -11.54
N GLU A 104 0.42 1.61 -10.66
CA GLU A 104 1.25 2.78 -10.96
C GLU A 104 2.58 2.39 -11.63
N LEU A 105 3.16 1.25 -11.28
CA LEU A 105 4.47 0.82 -11.75
C LEU A 105 4.43 -0.02 -13.05
N LEU A 106 3.33 -0.74 -13.30
CA LEU A 106 3.19 -1.62 -14.47
C LEU A 106 3.29 -0.88 -15.80
N PRO A 107 2.65 0.30 -16.00
CA PRO A 107 2.70 1.02 -17.27
C PRO A 107 4.13 1.48 -17.66
N ASP A 108 5.02 1.64 -16.70
CA ASP A 108 6.37 2.19 -16.90
C ASP A 108 7.44 1.10 -17.08
N ASP A 109 7.05 -0.13 -17.40
CA ASP A 109 7.98 -1.26 -17.56
C ASP A 109 8.91 -1.45 -16.34
N PHE A 110 8.49 -1.01 -15.14
CA PHE A 110 9.32 -1.07 -13.94
C PHE A 110 9.76 -2.51 -13.62
N PHE A 111 8.89 -3.46 -13.89
CA PHE A 111 9.09 -4.89 -13.62
C PHE A 111 9.68 -5.65 -14.82
N ARG A 112 10.04 -4.98 -15.91
CA ARG A 112 10.55 -5.65 -17.11
C ARG A 112 11.87 -6.36 -16.84
N GLY A 113 11.91 -7.66 -17.17
CA GLY A 113 13.09 -8.52 -16.97
C GLY A 113 13.32 -8.91 -15.51
N ILE A 114 12.25 -8.95 -14.70
CA ILE A 114 12.26 -9.53 -13.35
C ILE A 114 11.74 -10.96 -13.46
N ASP A 115 12.55 -11.92 -12.99
CA ASP A 115 12.18 -13.33 -12.96
C ASP A 115 11.54 -13.73 -11.63
N TYR A 116 11.90 -13.05 -10.54
CA TYR A 116 11.45 -13.40 -9.19
C TYR A 116 11.07 -12.15 -8.37
N ILE A 117 10.05 -12.30 -7.53
CA ILE A 117 9.68 -11.33 -6.49
C ILE A 117 10.02 -11.94 -5.14
N VAL A 118 10.95 -11.33 -4.42
CA VAL A 118 11.39 -11.81 -3.11
C VAL A 118 10.95 -10.82 -2.04
N PRO A 119 10.03 -11.21 -1.14
CA PRO A 119 9.64 -10.34 -0.03
C PRO A 119 10.78 -10.24 0.99
N VAL A 120 10.82 -9.12 1.73
CA VAL A 120 11.71 -9.01 2.90
C VAL A 120 11.26 -10.04 3.94
N PRO A 121 12.12 -10.97 4.37
CA PRO A 121 11.74 -12.02 5.30
C PRO A 121 11.33 -11.44 6.66
N LEU A 122 10.23 -11.95 7.20
CA LEU A 122 9.80 -11.63 8.55
C LEU A 122 10.59 -12.46 9.56
N HIS A 123 10.79 -11.90 10.76
CA HIS A 123 11.35 -12.68 11.86
C HIS A 123 10.37 -13.81 12.23
N LYS A 124 10.89 -15.05 12.46
CA LYS A 124 10.10 -16.27 12.74
C LYS A 124 8.98 -16.12 13.78
N LYS A 125 9.12 -15.18 14.72
CA LYS A 125 8.11 -14.87 15.73
C LYS A 125 6.89 -14.14 15.17
N LYS A 126 7.06 -13.35 14.08
CA LYS A 126 5.99 -12.60 13.42
C LYS A 126 5.35 -13.34 12.23
N GLU A 127 5.92 -14.46 11.84
CA GLU A 127 5.39 -15.31 10.77
C GLU A 127 4.22 -16.19 11.24
N LYS A 128 4.05 -16.31 12.57
CA LYS A 128 3.03 -17.15 13.22
C LYS A 128 1.83 -16.35 13.78
N GLU A 129 1.82 -15.03 13.67
CA GLU A 129 0.71 -14.15 14.01
C GLU A 129 -0.08 -13.76 12.74
#